data_79b6a8dacf7f9a4d429f4b29d7e7f480
#
_entry.id   79b6a8dacf7f9a4d429f4b29d7e7f480
#
_cell.length_a   1.000
_cell.length_b   1.000
_cell.length_c   1.000
_cell.angle_alpha   90.00
_cell.angle_beta   90.00
_cell.angle_gamma   90.00
#
_symmetry.space_group_name_H-M   'P 1'
#
loop_
_entity.id
_entity.type
_entity.pdbx_description
1 polymer ?
#
loop_
_entity_poly.entity_id
_entity_poly.type
_entity_poly.pdbx_seq_one_letter_code
_entity_poly.pdbx_strand_id
1 'polypeptide(L)'
;MSRGLGDVYKRQDIDMDEAFYDEEMDYRDTMEQLIKERRKLCPVKLEYSRVLDDKVISALCKELKLDKKQVFYSESPLEMSFISKIQDDLRSRRELFYERRVPQNSSNIDIKQPLIDQLAKKDLLLSYPYESMHPLIRLLNEAGGDDRVLSIKMTLYRVAKNSQIVEALIDAAENGKEVVVLVELRARFDEENNIEWSRRLEEAGCKIIYGIDHIKVHSKLCLITYKDGEDFRYITHIGTGNFNEKTAKLYTDLALFTSSEAIAKETADVFNNLGLGDVVENTEHLLVAPKCLQNKILSLIDEQIAIAKEGKEAYIGIKINSLTDKVIIEKLVEASMSGVKIDMIIRGISCMVAGITGYTDNITITSIVGRFLEHSRIYIFGKGADMKMYISSADFMTRNTLKRVEVAGPVYDESIKERILHMFNIMLKDNVKARIMGSDGNYYHKGIKEGEESINSQEYFYDEAIKASR
;
A
#
# COMPACT_ATOMS: atom_id res chain seq x y z
N MET A 1 -13.96 18.36 -25.40
CA MET A 1 -14.99 19.05 -26.17
C MET A 1 -16.34 18.39 -25.90
N SER A 2 -17.13 18.84 -24.94
CA SER A 2 -18.57 18.59 -24.85
C SER A 2 -19.15 19.38 -23.69
N ARG A 3 -19.24 20.72 -23.85
CA ARG A 3 -20.06 21.53 -22.97
C ARG A 3 -21.54 21.28 -23.36
N GLY A 4 -22.17 20.26 -22.80
CA GLY A 4 -23.60 20.03 -22.96
C GLY A 4 -24.09 18.58 -23.09
N LEU A 5 -23.24 17.60 -23.34
CA LEU A 5 -23.67 16.23 -23.69
C LEU A 5 -23.54 15.19 -22.56
N GLY A 6 -23.12 15.54 -21.37
CA GLY A 6 -22.76 14.53 -20.36
C GLY A 6 -21.52 13.71 -20.79
N ASP A 7 -20.82 13.13 -19.85
CA ASP A 7 -19.60 12.39 -20.14
C ASP A 7 -19.90 11.05 -20.81
N VAL A 8 -19.20 10.78 -21.92
CA VAL A 8 -19.15 9.44 -22.53
C VAL A 8 -18.07 8.66 -21.80
N TYR A 9 -18.46 7.75 -20.93
CA TYR A 9 -17.53 6.88 -20.25
C TYR A 9 -17.09 5.76 -21.19
N LYS A 10 -15.84 5.84 -21.65
CA LYS A 10 -15.18 4.75 -22.36
C LYS A 10 -14.59 3.80 -21.33
N ARG A 11 -15.18 2.63 -21.10
CA ARG A 11 -14.50 1.54 -20.40
C ARG A 11 -13.71 0.75 -21.45
N GLN A 12 -12.40 0.84 -21.36
CA GLN A 12 -11.47 0.10 -22.19
C GLN A 12 -10.62 -0.73 -21.23
N ASP A 13 -10.76 -2.03 -21.29
CA ASP A 13 -9.83 -2.97 -20.72
C ASP A 13 -9.22 -3.74 -21.89
N ILE A 14 -7.98 -3.43 -22.22
CA ILE A 14 -7.13 -4.37 -22.97
C ILE A 14 -6.46 -5.20 -21.89
N ASP A 15 -6.73 -6.50 -21.90
CA ASP A 15 -5.93 -7.44 -21.16
C ASP A 15 -4.55 -7.46 -21.84
N MET A 16 -3.53 -7.08 -21.07
CA MET A 16 -2.16 -6.96 -21.61
C MET A 16 -1.56 -8.32 -21.97
N ASP A 17 -2.22 -9.40 -21.49
CA ASP A 17 -1.73 -10.75 -21.65
C ASP A 17 -1.93 -11.33 -23.07
N GLU A 18 -2.76 -10.70 -23.92
CA GLU A 18 -3.08 -11.22 -25.27
C GLU A 18 -2.65 -10.34 -26.44
N ALA A 19 -2.27 -9.08 -26.23
CA ALA A 19 -2.32 -8.14 -27.33
C ALA A 19 -0.99 -7.90 -28.07
N PHE A 20 0.17 -7.88 -27.44
CA PHE A 20 1.40 -7.44 -28.08
C PHE A 20 2.66 -7.96 -27.37
N TYR A 21 3.08 -9.18 -27.68
CA TYR A 21 4.45 -9.60 -27.45
C TYR A 21 5.17 -9.63 -28.79
N ASP A 22 5.86 -8.55 -29.09
CA ASP A 22 6.93 -8.57 -30.07
C ASP A 22 8.23 -8.81 -29.30
N GLU A 23 8.82 -9.98 -29.44
CA GLU A 23 10.03 -10.39 -28.73
C GLU A 23 11.24 -9.47 -29.02
N GLU A 24 11.15 -8.61 -30.05
CA GLU A 24 12.17 -7.66 -30.44
C GLU A 24 11.99 -6.26 -29.84
N MET A 25 10.84 -5.93 -29.23
CA MET A 25 10.59 -4.59 -28.67
C MET A 25 10.92 -4.52 -27.19
N ASP A 26 11.58 -3.43 -26.76
CA ASP A 26 11.76 -3.09 -25.36
C ASP A 26 10.39 -2.96 -24.66
N TYR A 27 10.29 -3.51 -23.46
CA TYR A 27 9.05 -3.51 -22.64
C TYR A 27 8.46 -2.10 -22.46
N ARG A 28 9.30 -1.08 -22.31
CA ARG A 28 8.86 0.31 -22.23
C ARG A 28 8.20 0.78 -23.53
N ASP A 29 8.80 0.50 -24.68
CA ASP A 29 8.28 0.88 -26.00
C ASP A 29 6.94 0.20 -26.26
N THR A 30 6.81 -1.08 -25.89
CA THR A 30 5.55 -1.83 -25.90
C THR A 30 4.49 -1.13 -25.06
N MET A 31 4.82 -0.66 -23.85
CA MET A 31 3.89 0.07 -22.98
C MET A 31 3.45 1.42 -23.57
N GLU A 32 4.38 2.17 -24.18
CA GLU A 32 4.04 3.41 -24.88
C GLU A 32 3.10 3.18 -26.05
N GLN A 33 3.33 2.12 -26.83
CA GLN A 33 2.45 1.75 -27.93
C GLN A 33 1.06 1.37 -27.43
N LEU A 34 0.95 0.56 -26.39
CA LEU A 34 -0.31 0.19 -25.75
C LEU A 34 -1.11 1.41 -25.27
N ILE A 35 -0.44 2.40 -24.67
CA ILE A 35 -1.10 3.66 -24.25
C ILE A 35 -1.63 4.43 -25.46
N LYS A 36 -0.86 4.49 -26.57
CA LYS A 36 -1.30 5.14 -27.81
C LYS A 36 -2.50 4.40 -28.42
N GLU A 37 -2.50 3.08 -28.39
CA GLU A 37 -3.60 2.26 -28.94
C GLU A 37 -4.87 2.29 -28.09
N ARG A 38 -4.76 2.38 -26.75
CA ARG A 38 -5.91 2.62 -25.88
C ARG A 38 -6.76 3.82 -26.33
N ARG A 39 -6.15 4.85 -26.90
CA ARG A 39 -6.86 6.03 -27.42
C ARG A 39 -7.69 5.74 -28.67
N LYS A 40 -7.40 4.63 -29.37
CA LYS A 40 -8.07 4.23 -30.62
C LYS A 40 -9.16 3.18 -30.42
N LEU A 41 -9.33 2.65 -29.23
CA LEU A 41 -10.28 1.59 -28.93
C LEU A 41 -11.73 2.05 -29.09
N CYS A 42 -12.60 1.14 -29.53
CA CYS A 42 -14.02 1.42 -29.68
C CYS A 42 -14.70 1.58 -28.31
N PRO A 43 -15.62 2.54 -28.16
CA PRO A 43 -16.47 2.63 -26.99
C PRO A 43 -17.32 1.36 -26.86
N VAL A 44 -17.50 0.88 -25.62
CA VAL A 44 -18.35 -0.29 -25.32
C VAL A 44 -19.64 0.08 -24.57
N LYS A 45 -19.74 1.33 -24.09
CA LYS A 45 -20.88 1.84 -23.35
C LYS A 45 -21.03 3.34 -23.59
N LEU A 46 -22.25 3.82 -23.76
CA LEU A 46 -22.62 5.23 -23.70
C LEU A 46 -23.48 5.46 -22.47
N GLU A 47 -23.06 6.35 -21.61
CA GLU A 47 -23.83 6.78 -20.45
C GLU A 47 -24.05 8.29 -20.52
N TYR A 48 -25.27 8.76 -20.22
CA TYR A 48 -25.61 10.17 -20.25
C TYR A 48 -26.46 10.56 -19.03
N SER A 49 -26.29 11.78 -18.55
CA SER A 49 -26.93 12.29 -17.31
C SER A 49 -27.92 13.41 -17.52
N ARG A 50 -28.28 13.68 -18.76
CA ARG A 50 -29.36 14.66 -19.13
C ARG A 50 -30.30 14.04 -20.13
N VAL A 51 -31.56 14.37 -20.03
CA VAL A 51 -32.54 13.93 -21.05
C VAL A 51 -32.12 14.47 -22.41
N LEU A 52 -31.85 13.58 -23.34
CA LEU A 52 -31.47 13.87 -24.72
C LEU A 52 -32.58 13.42 -25.68
N ASP A 53 -32.70 14.12 -26.82
CA ASP A 53 -33.56 13.69 -27.92
C ASP A 53 -33.08 12.34 -28.49
N ASP A 54 -34.00 11.45 -28.82
CA ASP A 54 -33.70 10.14 -29.41
C ASP A 54 -32.87 10.22 -30.70
N LYS A 55 -33.01 11.31 -31.45
CA LYS A 55 -32.21 11.57 -32.66
C LYS A 55 -30.74 11.79 -32.29
N VAL A 56 -30.49 12.51 -31.18
CA VAL A 56 -29.12 12.75 -30.66
C VAL A 56 -28.50 11.43 -30.21
N ILE A 57 -29.24 10.65 -29.43
CA ILE A 57 -28.78 9.31 -28.96
C ILE A 57 -28.49 8.42 -30.17
N SER A 58 -29.39 8.40 -31.16
CA SER A 58 -29.20 7.58 -32.38
C SER A 58 -27.96 8.03 -33.20
N ALA A 59 -27.72 9.34 -33.29
CA ALA A 59 -26.54 9.87 -33.97
C ALA A 59 -25.23 9.50 -33.22
N LEU A 60 -25.22 9.61 -31.88
CA LEU A 60 -24.11 9.21 -31.05
C LEU A 60 -23.82 7.70 -31.16
N CYS A 61 -24.87 6.87 -31.13
CA CYS A 61 -24.71 5.42 -31.31
C CYS A 61 -24.09 5.07 -32.65
N LYS A 62 -24.54 5.74 -33.73
CA LYS A 62 -23.98 5.52 -35.08
C LYS A 62 -22.50 5.92 -35.15
N GLU A 63 -22.15 7.08 -34.62
CA GLU A 63 -20.77 7.58 -34.62
C GLU A 63 -19.85 6.72 -33.77
N LEU A 64 -20.32 6.29 -32.59
CA LEU A 64 -19.57 5.48 -31.65
C LEU A 64 -19.63 3.97 -31.95
N LYS A 65 -20.39 3.55 -32.99
CA LYS A 65 -20.64 2.15 -33.34
C LYS A 65 -21.20 1.31 -32.18
N LEU A 66 -22.14 1.90 -31.43
CA LEU A 66 -22.78 1.26 -30.28
C LEU A 66 -24.22 0.84 -30.61
N ASP A 67 -24.65 -0.28 -30.04
CA ASP A 67 -26.04 -0.68 -30.02
C ASP A 67 -26.84 0.05 -28.92
N LYS A 68 -28.17 0.19 -29.12
CA LYS A 68 -29.05 0.79 -28.11
C LYS A 68 -28.97 0.08 -26.73
N LYS A 69 -28.64 -1.20 -26.70
CA LYS A 69 -28.43 -1.98 -25.47
C LYS A 69 -27.22 -1.52 -24.64
N GLN A 70 -26.31 -0.77 -25.25
CA GLN A 70 -25.10 -0.26 -24.63
C GLN A 70 -25.27 1.19 -24.17
N VAL A 71 -26.50 1.72 -24.21
CA VAL A 71 -26.83 3.09 -23.84
C VAL A 71 -27.58 3.13 -22.52
N PHE A 72 -27.09 3.93 -21.59
CA PHE A 72 -27.63 3.99 -20.22
C PHE A 72 -27.88 5.45 -19.82
N TYR A 73 -29.03 5.68 -19.19
CA TYR A 73 -29.34 6.95 -18.55
C TYR A 73 -29.03 6.88 -17.06
N SER A 74 -28.39 7.92 -16.52
CA SER A 74 -28.11 8.07 -15.08
C SER A 74 -28.65 9.42 -14.61
N GLU A 75 -29.40 9.47 -13.53
CA GLU A 75 -29.84 10.72 -12.92
C GLU A 75 -28.71 11.44 -12.18
N SER A 76 -27.64 10.73 -11.86
CA SER A 76 -26.48 11.29 -11.17
C SER A 76 -25.47 11.88 -12.15
N PRO A 77 -24.72 12.94 -11.76
CA PRO A 77 -23.58 13.41 -12.54
C PRO A 77 -22.58 12.27 -12.78
N LEU A 78 -22.15 12.10 -14.03
CA LEU A 78 -21.22 11.02 -14.42
C LEU A 78 -19.76 11.37 -14.12
N GLU A 79 -19.44 12.66 -14.12
CA GLU A 79 -18.13 13.20 -13.87
C GLU A 79 -18.21 14.13 -12.65
N MET A 80 -17.41 13.83 -11.62
CA MET A 80 -17.46 14.50 -10.32
C MET A 80 -16.30 15.49 -10.12
N SER A 81 -15.45 15.70 -11.11
CA SER A 81 -14.28 16.61 -10.99
C SER A 81 -14.70 18.08 -10.75
N PHE A 82 -15.93 18.47 -11.14
CA PHE A 82 -16.46 19.80 -10.83
C PHE A 82 -16.52 20.10 -9.33
N ILE A 83 -16.60 19.06 -8.48
CA ILE A 83 -16.58 19.22 -7.02
C ILE A 83 -15.27 19.86 -6.57
N SER A 84 -14.14 19.53 -7.22
CA SER A 84 -12.85 20.17 -6.93
C SER A 84 -12.89 21.68 -7.16
N LYS A 85 -13.61 22.13 -8.21
CA LYS A 85 -13.80 23.56 -8.48
C LYS A 85 -14.69 24.21 -7.42
N ILE A 86 -15.79 23.55 -7.03
CA ILE A 86 -16.66 24.02 -5.93
C ILE A 86 -15.85 24.11 -4.64
N GLN A 87 -15.01 23.11 -4.36
CA GLN A 87 -14.11 23.11 -3.20
C GLN A 87 -13.16 24.30 -3.23
N ASP A 88 -12.58 24.63 -4.40
CA ASP A 88 -11.69 25.78 -4.57
C ASP A 88 -12.42 27.11 -4.34
N ASP A 89 -13.64 27.26 -4.87
CA ASP A 89 -14.47 28.45 -4.69
C ASP A 89 -14.91 28.64 -3.23
N LEU A 90 -15.03 27.54 -2.47
CA LEU A 90 -15.43 27.55 -1.05
C LEU A 90 -14.26 27.61 -0.06
N ARG A 91 -13.00 27.74 -0.49
CA ARG A 91 -11.82 27.72 0.39
C ARG A 91 -11.85 28.74 1.51
N SER A 92 -12.55 29.84 1.35
CA SER A 92 -12.71 30.87 2.40
C SER A 92 -13.64 30.42 3.53
N ARG A 93 -14.49 29.41 3.29
CA ARG A 93 -15.47 28.86 4.22
C ARG A 93 -14.81 27.75 5.06
N ARG A 94 -13.95 28.14 6.03
CA ARG A 94 -13.13 27.20 6.82
C ARG A 94 -13.94 26.13 7.54
N GLU A 95 -15.18 26.41 7.93
CA GLU A 95 -16.09 25.50 8.60
C GLU A 95 -16.52 24.30 7.73
N LEU A 96 -16.31 24.36 6.41
CA LEU A 96 -16.60 23.27 5.49
C LEU A 96 -15.41 22.31 5.29
N PHE A 97 -14.26 22.65 5.86
CA PHE A 97 -13.02 21.89 5.67
C PHE A 97 -12.50 21.36 7.01
N TYR A 98 -11.85 20.21 6.96
CA TYR A 98 -11.05 19.77 8.07
C TYR A 98 -9.94 20.77 8.38
N GLU A 99 -9.68 20.97 9.65
CA GLU A 99 -8.52 21.75 10.09
C GLU A 99 -7.22 21.13 9.51
N ARG A 100 -6.31 21.98 9.01
CA ARG A 100 -5.08 21.50 8.39
C ARG A 100 -4.22 20.75 9.41
N ARG A 101 -3.88 19.50 9.10
CA ARG A 101 -2.95 18.68 9.86
C ARG A 101 -1.59 18.65 9.15
N VAL A 102 -0.52 18.90 9.87
CA VAL A 102 0.86 18.91 9.35
C VAL A 102 1.57 17.70 9.95
N PRO A 103 2.18 16.82 9.13
CA PRO A 103 2.97 15.71 9.65
C PRO A 103 4.09 16.22 10.56
N GLN A 104 4.28 15.56 11.70
CA GLN A 104 5.28 15.94 12.70
C GLN A 104 6.63 15.29 12.40
N ASN A 105 7.72 15.90 12.91
CA ASN A 105 9.02 15.24 12.89
C ASN A 105 9.02 14.10 13.92
N SER A 106 9.67 13.00 13.58
CA SER A 106 9.83 11.90 14.54
C SER A 106 10.81 12.30 15.65
N SER A 107 10.40 12.10 16.90
CA SER A 107 11.27 12.34 18.08
C SER A 107 12.41 11.31 18.20
N ASN A 108 12.35 10.21 17.44
CA ASN A 108 13.38 9.18 17.42
C ASN A 108 14.57 9.52 16.49
N ILE A 109 14.57 10.69 15.86
CA ILE A 109 15.60 11.11 14.91
C ILE A 109 16.29 12.38 15.41
N ASP A 110 17.61 12.30 15.61
CA ASP A 110 18.43 13.49 15.81
C ASP A 110 18.74 14.14 14.45
N ILE A 111 18.28 15.36 14.26
CA ILE A 111 18.50 16.10 13.00
C ILE A 111 19.97 16.51 12.78
N LYS A 112 20.79 16.49 13.84
CA LYS A 112 22.21 16.91 13.82
C LYS A 112 23.17 15.77 13.45
N GLN A 113 22.72 14.52 13.46
CA GLN A 113 23.54 13.36 13.15
C GLN A 113 23.11 12.73 11.84
N PRO A 114 24.04 12.13 11.04
CA PRO A 114 23.69 11.40 9.85
C PRO A 114 22.67 10.28 10.16
N LEU A 115 21.66 10.15 9.32
CA LEU A 115 20.59 9.17 9.58
C LEU A 115 21.08 7.73 9.41
N ILE A 116 22.03 7.49 8.50
CA ILE A 116 22.69 6.19 8.33
C ILE A 116 23.29 5.71 9.65
N ASP A 117 24.02 6.57 10.37
CA ASP A 117 24.70 6.23 11.62
C ASP A 117 23.71 5.98 12.78
N GLN A 118 22.54 6.59 12.73
CA GLN A 118 21.45 6.36 13.70
C GLN A 118 20.77 5.02 13.43
N LEU A 119 20.45 4.73 12.16
CA LEU A 119 19.80 3.48 11.74
C LEU A 119 20.70 2.26 11.89
N ALA A 120 22.02 2.45 11.82
CA ALA A 120 22.97 1.38 12.14
C ALA A 120 22.88 0.87 13.59
N LYS A 121 22.36 1.71 14.51
CA LYS A 121 22.29 1.41 15.95
C LYS A 121 20.91 1.00 16.43
N LYS A 122 19.85 1.46 15.74
CA LYS A 122 18.47 1.25 16.18
C LYS A 122 17.53 1.30 14.99
N ASP A 123 16.59 0.36 14.97
CA ASP A 123 15.49 0.37 14.02
C ASP A 123 14.59 1.59 14.24
N LEU A 124 13.95 2.05 13.16
CA LEU A 124 13.06 3.19 13.17
C LEU A 124 11.73 2.83 12.51
N LEU A 125 10.63 3.19 13.18
CA LEU A 125 9.29 3.15 12.59
C LEU A 125 8.77 4.57 12.39
N LEU A 126 8.31 4.88 11.19
CA LEU A 126 7.52 6.07 10.90
C LEU A 126 6.07 5.70 10.62
N SER A 127 5.13 6.52 11.10
CA SER A 127 3.70 6.34 10.91
C SER A 127 3.10 7.54 10.16
N TYR A 128 2.84 7.36 8.87
CA TYR A 128 2.18 8.38 8.04
C TYR A 128 0.67 8.38 8.29
N PRO A 129 -0.01 9.52 8.15
CA PRO A 129 0.46 10.88 7.88
C PRO A 129 0.80 11.66 9.15
N TYR A 130 0.88 11.00 10.30
CA TYR A 130 1.14 11.64 11.60
C TYR A 130 2.57 12.13 11.68
N GLU A 131 3.51 11.31 11.22
CA GLU A 131 4.91 11.66 11.05
C GLU A 131 5.23 11.92 9.57
N SER A 132 6.27 12.72 9.34
CA SER A 132 6.70 13.12 8.01
C SER A 132 7.44 12.01 7.27
N MET A 133 7.28 11.93 5.94
CA MET A 133 8.12 11.10 5.07
C MET A 133 9.52 11.69 4.84
N HIS A 134 9.78 12.93 5.28
CA HIS A 134 11.05 13.62 5.06
C HIS A 134 12.29 12.82 5.49
N PRO A 135 12.27 12.00 6.59
CA PRO A 135 13.43 11.17 6.94
C PRO A 135 13.85 10.18 5.85
N LEU A 136 12.91 9.61 5.08
CA LEU A 136 13.27 8.75 3.93
C LEU A 136 13.99 9.56 2.84
N ILE A 137 13.48 10.74 2.50
CA ILE A 137 14.09 11.62 1.49
C ILE A 137 15.49 12.05 1.96
N ARG A 138 15.62 12.42 3.23
CA ARG A 138 16.89 12.77 3.85
C ARG A 138 17.87 11.60 3.79
N LEU A 139 17.44 10.38 4.11
CA LEU A 139 18.28 9.18 4.06
C LEU A 139 18.82 8.94 2.64
N LEU A 140 17.99 9.09 1.62
CA LEU A 140 18.43 8.92 0.23
C LEU A 140 19.43 9.99 -0.20
N ASN A 141 19.20 11.27 0.18
CA ASN A 141 20.13 12.37 -0.09
C ASN A 141 21.47 12.17 0.63
N GLU A 142 21.45 11.80 1.91
CA GLU A 142 22.65 11.47 2.68
C GLU A 142 23.41 10.30 2.05
N ALA A 143 22.69 9.23 1.68
CA ALA A 143 23.26 8.05 1.02
C ALA A 143 23.90 8.38 -0.32
N GLY A 144 23.29 9.27 -1.11
CA GLY A 144 23.86 9.74 -2.37
C GLY A 144 25.19 10.48 -2.23
N GLY A 145 25.40 11.18 -1.12
CA GLY A 145 26.62 11.95 -0.84
C GLY A 145 27.65 11.25 0.07
N ASP A 146 27.31 10.11 0.67
CA ASP A 146 28.20 9.40 1.61
C ASP A 146 29.14 8.45 0.86
N ASP A 147 30.46 8.68 0.95
CA ASP A 147 31.47 7.84 0.28
C ASP A 147 31.45 6.38 0.71
N ARG A 148 30.92 6.07 1.88
CA ARG A 148 30.74 4.69 2.36
C ARG A 148 29.67 3.93 1.58
N VAL A 149 28.67 4.63 1.04
CA VAL A 149 27.54 4.00 0.33
C VAL A 149 27.98 3.51 -1.04
N LEU A 150 27.68 2.25 -1.32
CA LEU A 150 28.02 1.57 -2.57
C LEU A 150 26.82 1.48 -3.50
N SER A 151 25.64 1.10 -2.96
CA SER A 151 24.47 0.90 -3.77
C SER A 151 23.18 1.28 -3.06
N ILE A 152 22.19 1.69 -3.87
CA ILE A 152 20.81 1.94 -3.46
C ILE A 152 19.91 1.15 -4.42
N LYS A 153 19.09 0.24 -3.88
CA LYS A 153 18.09 -0.51 -4.65
C LYS A 153 16.70 -0.13 -4.15
N MET A 154 15.76 0.17 -5.07
CA MET A 154 14.43 0.63 -4.69
C MET A 154 13.33 0.16 -5.64
N THR A 155 12.14 -0.16 -5.11
CA THR A 155 10.95 -0.48 -5.91
C THR A 155 10.05 0.74 -6.00
N LEU A 156 9.62 1.13 -7.19
CA LEU A 156 8.71 2.25 -7.44
C LEU A 156 7.44 1.76 -8.13
N TYR A 157 6.28 2.04 -7.53
CA TYR A 157 4.96 1.68 -8.08
C TYR A 157 4.17 2.89 -8.54
N ARG A 158 3.94 3.86 -7.66
CA ARG A 158 3.28 5.14 -7.93
C ARG A 158 4.12 6.27 -7.39
N VAL A 159 4.64 7.07 -8.28
CA VAL A 159 5.57 8.15 -7.94
C VAL A 159 4.87 9.49 -8.09
N ALA A 160 5.19 10.46 -7.23
CA ALA A 160 4.68 11.81 -7.38
C ALA A 160 5.20 12.47 -8.66
N LYS A 161 4.41 13.35 -9.29
CA LYS A 161 4.82 14.03 -10.52
C LYS A 161 6.13 14.84 -10.37
N ASN A 162 6.37 15.38 -9.16
CA ASN A 162 7.62 16.06 -8.79
C ASN A 162 8.15 15.35 -7.54
N SER A 163 8.78 14.18 -7.69
CA SER A 163 9.20 13.33 -6.59
C SER A 163 10.62 13.68 -6.15
N GLN A 164 10.76 14.10 -4.91
CA GLN A 164 12.07 14.30 -4.27
C GLN A 164 12.81 12.97 -4.06
N ILE A 165 12.07 11.85 -3.98
CA ILE A 165 12.66 10.51 -3.87
C ILE A 165 13.39 10.16 -5.17
N VAL A 166 12.76 10.40 -6.32
CA VAL A 166 13.38 10.10 -7.62
C VAL A 166 14.55 11.05 -7.89
N GLU A 167 14.41 12.33 -7.57
CA GLU A 167 15.54 13.27 -7.68
C GLU A 167 16.74 12.82 -6.82
N ALA A 168 16.51 12.37 -5.58
CA ALA A 168 17.58 11.86 -4.72
C ALA A 168 18.26 10.59 -5.28
N LEU A 169 17.51 9.71 -6.00
CA LEU A 169 18.10 8.56 -6.69
C LEU A 169 18.93 8.96 -7.90
N ILE A 170 18.50 9.97 -8.65
CA ILE A 170 19.25 10.56 -9.76
C ILE A 170 20.56 11.16 -9.22
N ASP A 171 20.50 12.02 -8.22
CA ASP A 171 21.68 12.64 -7.59
C ASP A 171 22.67 11.57 -7.08
N ALA A 172 22.15 10.47 -6.51
CA ALA A 172 23.00 9.36 -6.04
C ALA A 172 23.74 8.68 -7.20
N ALA A 173 23.05 8.43 -8.33
CA ALA A 173 23.67 7.82 -9.52
C ALA A 173 24.72 8.75 -10.15
N GLU A 174 24.43 10.05 -10.27
CA GLU A 174 25.37 11.07 -10.75
C GLU A 174 26.60 11.20 -9.84
N ASN A 175 26.44 10.94 -8.52
CA ASN A 175 27.55 10.86 -7.56
C ASN A 175 28.30 9.50 -7.59
N GLY A 176 28.03 8.64 -8.57
CA GLY A 176 28.76 7.37 -8.81
C GLY A 176 28.28 6.20 -7.96
N LYS A 177 27.13 6.29 -7.28
CA LYS A 177 26.55 5.14 -6.59
C LYS A 177 25.90 4.17 -7.57
N GLU A 178 25.95 2.86 -7.27
CA GLU A 178 25.15 1.90 -8.01
C GLU A 178 23.67 2.03 -7.61
N VAL A 179 22.86 2.60 -8.48
CA VAL A 179 21.43 2.78 -8.24
C VAL A 179 20.63 1.81 -9.12
N VAL A 180 19.85 0.93 -8.48
CA VAL A 180 18.99 -0.04 -9.15
C VAL A 180 17.54 0.26 -8.79
N VAL A 181 16.73 0.62 -9.77
CA VAL A 181 15.33 0.98 -9.55
C VAL A 181 14.41 0.05 -10.32
N LEU A 182 13.53 -0.64 -9.60
CA LEU A 182 12.43 -1.33 -10.23
C LEU A 182 11.26 -0.36 -10.41
N VAL A 183 10.83 -0.13 -11.64
CA VAL A 183 9.71 0.74 -11.99
C VAL A 183 8.56 -0.10 -12.54
N GLU A 184 7.43 -0.15 -11.83
CA GLU A 184 6.22 -0.83 -12.30
C GLU A 184 5.47 0.05 -13.31
N LEU A 185 5.63 -0.22 -14.61
CA LEU A 185 5.01 0.58 -15.68
C LEU A 185 3.50 0.35 -15.79
N ARG A 186 2.97 -0.77 -15.27
CA ARG A 186 1.53 -1.10 -15.28
C ARG A 186 0.78 -0.53 -14.07
N ALA A 187 1.33 0.50 -13.41
CA ALA A 187 0.64 1.21 -12.35
C ALA A 187 -0.52 2.01 -12.95
N ARG A 188 -1.75 1.52 -12.78
CA ARG A 188 -2.97 2.06 -13.42
C ARG A 188 -3.12 3.56 -13.17
N PHE A 189 -3.29 4.34 -14.24
CA PHE A 189 -3.38 5.81 -14.30
C PHE A 189 -2.07 6.59 -14.06
N ASP A 190 -0.96 5.92 -13.77
CA ASP A 190 0.34 6.54 -13.57
C ASP A 190 1.37 6.09 -14.63
N GLU A 191 0.92 5.36 -15.66
CA GLU A 191 1.79 4.76 -16.68
C GLU A 191 2.66 5.81 -17.37
N GLU A 192 2.07 6.90 -17.89
CA GLU A 192 2.82 7.98 -18.55
C GLU A 192 3.85 8.64 -17.62
N ASN A 193 3.49 8.86 -16.36
CA ASN A 193 4.38 9.44 -15.36
C ASN A 193 5.54 8.51 -15.01
N ASN A 194 5.27 7.20 -14.90
CA ASN A 194 6.31 6.22 -14.58
C ASN A 194 7.27 6.00 -15.75
N ILE A 195 6.80 6.06 -17.00
CA ILE A 195 7.63 6.04 -18.20
C ILE A 195 8.57 7.26 -18.25
N GLU A 196 8.05 8.44 -17.97
CA GLU A 196 8.86 9.67 -17.95
C GLU A 196 9.97 9.59 -16.89
N TRP A 197 9.63 9.15 -15.67
CA TRP A 197 10.61 8.97 -14.61
C TRP A 197 11.65 7.89 -14.94
N SER A 198 11.25 6.78 -15.57
CA SER A 198 12.20 5.73 -15.93
C SER A 198 13.25 6.23 -16.90
N ARG A 199 12.88 7.07 -17.89
CA ARG A 199 13.85 7.68 -18.82
C ARG A 199 14.85 8.57 -18.08
N ARG A 200 14.37 9.46 -17.20
CA ARG A 200 15.26 10.35 -16.44
C ARG A 200 16.23 9.57 -15.55
N LEU A 201 15.77 8.49 -14.93
CA LEU A 201 16.62 7.61 -14.12
C LEU A 201 17.70 6.91 -15.00
N GLU A 202 17.33 6.40 -16.19
CA GLU A 202 18.29 5.80 -17.12
C GLU A 202 19.32 6.83 -17.61
N GLU A 203 18.89 8.02 -17.99
CA GLU A 203 19.77 9.12 -18.43
C GLU A 203 20.80 9.50 -17.36
N ALA A 204 20.43 9.39 -16.07
CA ALA A 204 21.31 9.62 -14.92
C ALA A 204 22.24 8.42 -14.61
N GLY A 205 22.11 7.29 -15.33
CA GLY A 205 22.94 6.09 -15.13
C GLY A 205 22.38 5.07 -14.15
N CYS A 206 21.12 5.21 -13.72
CA CYS A 206 20.46 4.18 -12.93
C CYS A 206 20.20 2.92 -13.76
N LYS A 207 20.34 1.74 -13.13
CA LYS A 207 19.89 0.47 -13.71
C LYS A 207 18.39 0.30 -13.47
N ILE A 208 17.61 0.19 -14.54
CA ILE A 208 16.15 0.05 -14.43
C ILE A 208 15.72 -1.40 -14.64
N ILE A 209 14.84 -1.87 -13.77
CA ILE A 209 14.12 -3.14 -13.90
C ILE A 209 12.66 -2.78 -14.18
N TYR A 210 12.12 -3.18 -15.33
CA TYR A 210 10.76 -2.85 -15.79
C TYR A 210 9.67 -3.82 -15.31
N GLY A 211 9.88 -4.43 -14.13
CA GLY A 211 8.95 -5.39 -13.57
C GLY A 211 9.17 -6.81 -14.09
N ILE A 212 8.15 -7.65 -13.97
CA ILE A 212 8.13 -9.04 -14.39
C ILE A 212 6.90 -9.26 -15.26
N ASP A 213 7.03 -10.09 -16.28
CA ASP A 213 5.90 -10.48 -17.12
C ASP A 213 4.79 -11.13 -16.28
N HIS A 214 3.56 -10.78 -16.60
CA HIS A 214 2.34 -11.29 -15.97
C HIS A 214 2.19 -11.05 -14.45
N ILE A 215 3.22 -10.58 -13.74
CA ILE A 215 3.20 -10.33 -12.30
C ILE A 215 3.52 -8.86 -12.01
N LYS A 216 2.59 -8.14 -11.35
CA LYS A 216 2.83 -6.74 -10.95
C LYS A 216 3.67 -6.67 -9.70
N VAL A 217 4.69 -5.82 -9.69
CA VAL A 217 5.48 -5.57 -8.49
C VAL A 217 4.82 -4.47 -7.66
N HIS A 218 4.36 -4.84 -6.47
CA HIS A 218 3.65 -3.93 -5.56
C HIS A 218 4.33 -3.79 -4.19
N SER A 219 5.47 -4.44 -3.98
CA SER A 219 6.32 -4.26 -2.79
C SER A 219 6.84 -2.83 -2.66
N LYS A 220 7.16 -2.40 -1.45
CA LYS A 220 7.75 -1.10 -1.14
C LYS A 220 9.01 -1.35 -0.34
N LEU A 221 10.09 -1.59 -1.09
CA LEU A 221 11.41 -1.93 -0.57
C LEU A 221 12.44 -0.89 -1.00
N CYS A 222 13.34 -0.53 -0.09
CA CYS A 222 14.59 0.13 -0.39
C CYS A 222 15.70 -0.56 0.38
N LEU A 223 16.83 -0.82 -0.28
CA LEU A 223 18.02 -1.41 0.31
C LEU A 223 19.21 -0.52 0.01
N ILE A 224 19.85 0.00 1.06
CA ILE A 224 21.11 0.75 0.98
C ILE A 224 22.23 -0.16 1.50
N THR A 225 23.27 -0.33 0.69
CA THR A 225 24.48 -1.06 1.07
C THR A 225 25.63 -0.10 1.23
N TYR A 226 26.33 -0.15 2.37
CA TYR A 226 27.47 0.71 2.66
C TYR A 226 28.62 -0.06 3.32
N LYS A 227 29.82 0.48 3.28
CA LYS A 227 31.00 -0.05 3.97
C LYS A 227 31.14 0.59 5.36
N ASP A 228 31.50 -0.25 6.33
CA ASP A 228 31.91 0.16 7.67
C ASP A 228 33.24 -0.57 7.99
N GLY A 229 34.36 0.09 7.71
CA GLY A 229 35.68 -0.55 7.67
C GLY A 229 35.77 -1.58 6.54
N GLU A 230 36.06 -2.83 6.88
CA GLU A 230 36.13 -3.96 5.92
C GLU A 230 34.78 -4.66 5.74
N ASP A 231 33.78 -4.36 6.58
CA ASP A 231 32.47 -5.02 6.56
C ASP A 231 31.46 -4.31 5.65
N PHE A 232 30.56 -5.08 5.06
CA PHE A 232 29.36 -4.53 4.43
C PHE A 232 28.24 -4.43 5.46
N ARG A 233 27.57 -3.26 5.46
CA ARG A 233 26.41 -2.96 6.29
C ARG A 233 25.24 -2.57 5.44
N TYR A 234 24.06 -2.66 6.02
CA TYR A 234 22.81 -2.49 5.28
C TYR A 234 21.82 -1.63 6.04
N ILE A 235 21.01 -0.89 5.30
CA ILE A 235 19.75 -0.32 5.79
C ILE A 235 18.67 -0.76 4.84
N THR A 236 17.69 -1.47 5.38
CA THR A 236 16.50 -1.89 4.64
C THR A 236 15.30 -1.08 5.08
N HIS A 237 14.60 -0.46 4.13
CA HIS A 237 13.29 0.13 4.34
C HIS A 237 12.21 -0.80 3.80
N ILE A 238 11.20 -1.08 4.63
CA ILE A 238 10.00 -1.85 4.28
C ILE A 238 8.78 -0.96 4.55
N GLY A 239 7.99 -0.68 3.51
CA GLY A 239 6.81 0.17 3.62
C GLY A 239 5.50 -0.56 3.35
N THR A 240 4.42 -0.13 4.01
CA THR A 240 3.06 -0.56 3.65
C THR A 240 2.48 0.28 2.51
N GLY A 241 2.92 1.53 2.37
CA GLY A 241 2.49 2.52 1.39
C GLY A 241 3.53 2.87 0.33
N ASN A 242 3.07 3.46 -0.76
CA ASN A 242 3.94 3.84 -1.88
C ASN A 242 4.94 4.93 -1.49
N PHE A 243 6.06 4.96 -2.19
CA PHE A 243 7.04 6.05 -2.15
C PHE A 243 6.49 7.29 -2.88
N ASN A 244 5.53 7.95 -2.23
CA ASN A 244 4.81 9.07 -2.83
C ASN A 244 4.47 10.10 -1.75
N GLU A 245 5.10 11.27 -1.83
CA GLU A 245 5.06 12.34 -0.84
C GLU A 245 3.66 12.98 -0.69
N LYS A 246 2.81 12.84 -1.72
CA LYS A 246 1.42 13.33 -1.68
C LYS A 246 0.52 12.35 -0.94
N THR A 247 0.61 11.07 -1.27
CA THR A 247 -0.23 10.04 -0.62
C THR A 247 0.18 9.82 0.83
N ALA A 248 1.44 9.99 1.20
CA ALA A 248 1.91 9.94 2.58
C ALA A 248 1.29 10.99 3.51
N LYS A 249 0.64 12.04 2.95
CA LYS A 249 -0.10 13.05 3.72
C LYS A 249 -1.59 12.74 3.85
N LEU A 250 -2.07 11.69 3.16
CA LEU A 250 -3.50 11.37 3.01
C LEU A 250 -3.85 9.95 3.45
N TYR A 251 -2.86 9.04 3.46
CA TYR A 251 -3.02 7.63 3.77
C TYR A 251 -2.29 7.29 5.07
N THR A 252 -2.91 6.42 5.86
CA THR A 252 -2.20 5.85 7.02
C THR A 252 -1.32 4.71 6.54
N ASP A 253 -0.02 4.87 6.71
CA ASP A 253 0.98 3.86 6.33
C ASP A 253 2.09 3.76 7.37
N LEU A 254 2.78 2.62 7.36
CA LEU A 254 3.95 2.37 8.20
C LEU A 254 5.19 2.22 7.33
N ALA A 255 6.31 2.72 7.83
CA ALA A 255 7.62 2.61 7.22
C ALA A 255 8.64 2.16 8.27
N LEU A 256 9.14 0.93 8.12
CA LEU A 256 10.16 0.35 8.97
C LEU A 256 11.52 0.51 8.30
N PHE A 257 12.50 1.00 9.06
CA PHE A 257 13.91 1.03 8.69
C PHE A 257 14.66 0.12 9.66
N THR A 258 15.43 -0.82 9.12
CA THR A 258 16.18 -1.78 9.92
C THR A 258 17.58 -2.01 9.34
N SER A 259 18.55 -2.23 10.22
CA SER A 259 19.90 -2.64 9.86
C SER A 259 20.13 -4.16 9.97
N SER A 260 19.07 -4.94 10.13
CA SER A 260 19.14 -6.42 10.19
C SER A 260 19.77 -6.98 8.91
N GLU A 261 20.93 -7.61 9.05
CA GLU A 261 21.65 -8.24 7.94
C GLU A 261 20.85 -9.39 7.32
N ALA A 262 20.11 -10.15 8.13
CA ALA A 262 19.26 -11.24 7.66
C ALA A 262 18.14 -10.72 6.72
N ILE A 263 17.43 -9.65 7.13
CA ILE A 263 16.40 -9.01 6.29
C ILE A 263 17.04 -8.42 5.04
N ALA A 264 18.22 -7.80 5.17
CA ALA A 264 18.89 -7.16 4.04
C ALA A 264 19.33 -8.16 2.98
N LYS A 265 19.88 -9.32 3.37
CA LYS A 265 20.26 -10.41 2.45
C LYS A 265 19.05 -10.90 1.65
N GLU A 266 17.95 -11.21 2.33
CA GLU A 266 16.73 -11.64 1.64
C GLU A 266 16.13 -10.54 0.75
N THR A 267 16.24 -9.26 1.18
CA THR A 267 15.84 -8.13 0.33
C THR A 267 16.73 -8.04 -0.91
N ALA A 268 18.03 -8.26 -0.79
CA ALA A 268 18.95 -8.33 -1.94
C ALA A 268 18.57 -9.48 -2.89
N ASP A 269 18.22 -10.65 -2.34
CA ASP A 269 17.77 -11.80 -3.14
C ASP A 269 16.46 -11.50 -3.87
N VAL A 270 15.53 -10.78 -3.23
CA VAL A 270 14.31 -10.28 -3.91
C VAL A 270 14.69 -9.41 -5.11
N PHE A 271 15.57 -8.41 -4.94
CA PHE A 271 15.99 -7.56 -6.07
C PHE A 271 16.74 -8.32 -7.15
N ASN A 272 17.59 -9.28 -6.79
CA ASN A 272 18.35 -10.09 -7.73
C ASN A 272 17.42 -10.97 -8.58
N ASN A 273 16.45 -11.66 -7.96
CA ASN A 273 15.47 -12.46 -8.69
C ASN A 273 14.59 -11.59 -9.59
N LEU A 274 14.12 -10.43 -9.10
CA LEU A 274 13.35 -9.48 -9.91
C LEU A 274 14.15 -8.99 -11.13
N GLY A 275 15.46 -8.80 -10.98
CA GLY A 275 16.37 -8.45 -12.08
C GLY A 275 16.56 -9.56 -13.12
N LEU A 276 16.30 -10.82 -12.75
CA LEU A 276 16.31 -11.98 -13.61
C LEU A 276 14.92 -12.32 -14.19
N GLY A 277 13.90 -11.51 -13.90
CA GLY A 277 12.52 -11.75 -14.34
C GLY A 277 11.80 -12.84 -13.54
N ASP A 278 12.25 -13.15 -12.33
CA ASP A 278 11.65 -14.17 -11.46
C ASP A 278 11.36 -13.62 -10.06
N VAL A 279 10.75 -14.43 -9.21
CA VAL A 279 10.44 -14.12 -7.80
C VAL A 279 11.12 -15.16 -6.92
N VAL A 280 11.73 -14.70 -5.83
CA VAL A 280 12.36 -15.58 -4.84
C VAL A 280 11.40 -16.68 -4.35
N GLU A 281 11.84 -17.94 -4.42
CA GLU A 281 10.98 -19.09 -4.12
C GLU A 281 10.62 -19.19 -2.64
N ASN A 282 11.58 -18.96 -1.76
CA ASN A 282 11.40 -19.03 -0.32
C ASN A 282 12.36 -18.07 0.40
N THR A 283 11.96 -17.62 1.57
CA THR A 283 12.71 -16.74 2.46
C THR A 283 12.54 -17.23 3.89
N GLU A 284 13.41 -16.91 4.80
CA GLU A 284 13.27 -17.28 6.21
C GLU A 284 12.53 -16.21 7.01
N HIS A 285 12.89 -14.95 6.79
CA HIS A 285 12.41 -13.78 7.53
C HIS A 285 11.26 -13.03 6.82
N LEU A 286 11.46 -12.68 5.56
CA LEU A 286 10.43 -12.01 4.76
C LEU A 286 9.32 -13.00 4.36
N LEU A 287 8.11 -12.46 4.15
CA LEU A 287 7.02 -13.21 3.49
C LEU A 287 6.84 -12.60 2.09
N VAL A 288 7.17 -13.36 1.05
CA VAL A 288 7.19 -12.85 -0.33
C VAL A 288 6.12 -13.55 -1.18
N ALA A 289 5.17 -12.78 -1.71
CA ALA A 289 4.22 -13.26 -2.71
C ALA A 289 4.83 -13.17 -4.13
N PRO A 290 4.40 -14.03 -5.05
CA PRO A 290 3.35 -15.06 -4.94
C PRO A 290 3.84 -16.42 -4.39
N LYS A 291 5.14 -16.60 -4.13
CA LYS A 291 5.75 -17.89 -3.86
C LYS A 291 5.53 -18.40 -2.43
N CYS A 292 5.85 -17.61 -1.41
CA CYS A 292 5.84 -18.10 -0.02
C CYS A 292 4.96 -17.34 0.96
N LEU A 293 4.45 -16.13 0.65
CA LEU A 293 3.68 -15.33 1.59
C LEU A 293 2.42 -16.06 2.11
N GLN A 294 1.58 -16.59 1.20
CA GLN A 294 0.34 -17.25 1.60
C GLN A 294 0.63 -18.47 2.50
N ASN A 295 1.54 -19.36 2.08
CA ASN A 295 1.87 -20.57 2.85
C ASN A 295 2.40 -20.25 4.24
N LYS A 296 3.24 -19.22 4.37
CA LYS A 296 3.78 -18.78 5.67
C LYS A 296 2.69 -18.19 6.56
N ILE A 297 1.75 -17.40 6.01
CA ILE A 297 0.58 -16.92 6.76
C ILE A 297 -0.25 -18.08 7.27
N LEU A 298 -0.50 -19.11 6.44
CA LEU A 298 -1.22 -20.30 6.85
C LEU A 298 -0.49 -21.04 7.98
N SER A 299 0.83 -21.18 7.90
CA SER A 299 1.64 -21.81 8.96
C SER A 299 1.58 -21.01 10.28
N LEU A 300 1.61 -19.67 10.21
CA LEU A 300 1.48 -18.81 11.39
C LEU A 300 0.10 -18.93 12.05
N ILE A 301 -0.96 -19.11 11.24
CA ILE A 301 -2.31 -19.39 11.76
C ILE A 301 -2.36 -20.79 12.38
N ASP A 302 -1.74 -21.81 11.76
CA ASP A 302 -1.66 -23.17 12.31
C ASP A 302 -0.93 -23.24 13.65
N GLU A 303 0.12 -22.44 13.84
CA GLU A 303 0.78 -22.29 15.14
C GLU A 303 -0.21 -21.79 16.22
N GLN A 304 -1.06 -20.81 15.91
CA GLN A 304 -2.04 -20.33 16.85
C GLN A 304 -3.15 -21.36 17.12
N ILE A 305 -3.57 -22.11 16.10
CA ILE A 305 -4.50 -23.24 16.27
C ILE A 305 -3.92 -24.28 17.23
N ALA A 306 -2.64 -24.63 17.09
CA ALA A 306 -1.98 -25.59 17.97
C ALA A 306 -1.94 -25.08 19.41
N ILE A 307 -1.60 -23.82 19.64
CA ILE A 307 -1.59 -23.16 20.96
C ILE A 307 -2.99 -23.21 21.60
N ALA A 308 -4.04 -22.89 20.85
CA ALA A 308 -5.43 -22.93 21.32
C ALA A 308 -5.85 -24.36 21.71
N LYS A 309 -5.49 -25.35 20.89
CA LYS A 309 -5.78 -26.78 21.18
C LYS A 309 -5.09 -27.31 22.44
N GLU A 310 -3.97 -26.70 22.85
CA GLU A 310 -3.31 -26.97 24.14
C GLU A 310 -3.99 -26.26 25.31
N GLY A 311 -5.09 -25.54 25.09
CA GLY A 311 -5.81 -24.75 26.11
C GLY A 311 -5.10 -23.46 26.53
N LYS A 312 -4.13 -23.01 25.76
CA LYS A 312 -3.40 -21.75 25.99
C LYS A 312 -4.06 -20.58 25.25
N GLU A 313 -3.76 -19.37 25.68
CA GLU A 313 -4.29 -18.17 25.01
C GLU A 313 -3.62 -17.99 23.64
N ALA A 314 -4.42 -18.06 22.58
CA ALA A 314 -4.00 -17.84 21.19
C ALA A 314 -4.66 -16.59 20.62
N TYR A 315 -3.92 -15.85 19.80
CA TYR A 315 -4.38 -14.57 19.29
C TYR A 315 -3.90 -14.31 17.86
N ILE A 316 -4.78 -13.74 17.03
CA ILE A 316 -4.46 -13.21 15.72
C ILE A 316 -5.02 -11.80 15.59
N GLY A 317 -4.17 -10.82 15.28
CA GLY A 317 -4.54 -9.45 14.95
C GLY A 317 -4.21 -9.13 13.50
N ILE A 318 -5.19 -8.69 12.71
CA ILE A 318 -4.98 -8.40 11.28
C ILE A 318 -5.54 -7.03 10.95
N LYS A 319 -4.70 -6.14 10.39
CA LYS A 319 -5.15 -4.92 9.72
C LYS A 319 -4.82 -5.02 8.24
N ILE A 320 -5.83 -4.93 7.39
CA ILE A 320 -5.74 -5.00 5.93
C ILE A 320 -6.82 -4.12 5.29
N ASN A 321 -6.69 -3.85 3.98
CA ASN A 321 -7.73 -3.11 3.28
C ASN A 321 -8.88 -4.02 2.84
N SER A 322 -8.59 -5.24 2.41
CA SER A 322 -9.60 -6.17 1.90
C SER A 322 -9.24 -7.64 2.17
N LEU A 323 -10.26 -8.45 2.42
CA LEU A 323 -10.19 -9.88 2.68
C LEU A 323 -11.03 -10.64 1.65
N THR A 324 -10.40 -11.29 0.67
CA THR A 324 -11.09 -12.07 -0.38
C THR A 324 -10.34 -13.35 -0.76
N ASP A 325 -9.21 -13.65 -0.13
CA ASP A 325 -8.47 -14.89 -0.35
C ASP A 325 -9.19 -16.04 0.36
N LYS A 326 -9.75 -16.94 -0.44
CA LYS A 326 -10.58 -18.04 0.06
C LYS A 326 -9.79 -18.95 1.01
N VAL A 327 -8.56 -19.28 0.67
CA VAL A 327 -7.73 -20.22 1.46
C VAL A 327 -7.41 -19.63 2.84
N ILE A 328 -7.07 -18.34 2.88
CA ILE A 328 -6.81 -17.64 4.15
C ILE A 328 -8.12 -17.52 4.97
N ILE A 329 -9.25 -17.19 4.32
CA ILE A 329 -10.56 -17.13 4.99
C ILE A 329 -10.90 -18.46 5.65
N GLU A 330 -10.81 -19.57 4.91
CA GLU A 330 -11.10 -20.92 5.44
C GLU A 330 -10.20 -21.26 6.63
N LYS A 331 -8.92 -20.90 6.58
CA LYS A 331 -7.97 -21.11 7.68
C LYS A 331 -8.28 -20.24 8.90
N LEU A 332 -8.72 -18.99 8.73
CA LEU A 332 -9.16 -18.13 9.84
C LEU A 332 -10.44 -18.65 10.50
N VAL A 333 -11.36 -19.21 9.72
CA VAL A 333 -12.56 -19.89 10.26
C VAL A 333 -12.15 -21.12 11.09
N GLU A 334 -11.24 -21.97 10.59
CA GLU A 334 -10.67 -23.09 11.34
C GLU A 334 -10.03 -22.63 12.67
N ALA A 335 -9.29 -21.54 12.64
CA ALA A 335 -8.67 -20.96 13.83
C ALA A 335 -9.72 -20.49 14.86
N SER A 336 -10.78 -19.80 14.41
CA SER A 336 -11.90 -19.40 15.27
C SER A 336 -12.58 -20.61 15.90
N MET A 337 -12.89 -21.63 15.12
CA MET A 337 -13.51 -22.89 15.62
C MET A 337 -12.61 -23.61 16.62
N SER A 338 -11.29 -23.43 16.53
CA SER A 338 -10.30 -23.97 17.47
C SER A 338 -10.12 -23.12 18.74
N GLY A 339 -10.84 -22.01 18.87
CA GLY A 339 -10.78 -21.13 20.04
C GLY A 339 -9.77 -19.97 19.97
N VAL A 340 -9.15 -19.74 18.81
CA VAL A 340 -8.25 -18.61 18.61
C VAL A 340 -9.07 -17.32 18.58
N LYS A 341 -8.71 -16.32 19.41
CA LYS A 341 -9.29 -14.99 19.33
C LYS A 341 -8.70 -14.23 18.14
N ILE A 342 -9.56 -13.67 17.29
CA ILE A 342 -9.16 -12.97 16.04
C ILE A 342 -9.81 -11.60 16.00
N ASP A 343 -9.00 -10.54 16.02
CA ASP A 343 -9.44 -9.15 15.82
C ASP A 343 -8.95 -8.64 14.48
N MET A 344 -9.88 -8.19 13.63
CA MET A 344 -9.55 -7.70 12.29
C MET A 344 -10.00 -6.26 12.09
N ILE A 345 -9.14 -5.46 11.45
CA ILE A 345 -9.47 -4.10 10.99
C ILE A 345 -9.47 -4.10 9.47
N ILE A 346 -10.67 -4.04 8.87
CA ILE A 346 -10.86 -4.12 7.41
C ILE A 346 -11.76 -2.96 6.96
N ARG A 347 -11.21 -2.02 6.17
CA ARG A 347 -11.98 -0.86 5.71
C ARG A 347 -12.77 -1.08 4.42
N GLY A 348 -12.38 -2.06 3.64
CA GLY A 348 -12.94 -2.36 2.32
C GLY A 348 -13.73 -3.67 2.30
N ILE A 349 -13.52 -4.47 1.27
CA ILE A 349 -14.28 -5.72 1.04
C ILE A 349 -13.86 -6.77 2.07
N SER A 350 -14.86 -7.39 2.71
CA SER A 350 -14.70 -8.64 3.45
C SER A 350 -15.63 -9.71 2.85
N CYS A 351 -15.04 -10.83 2.41
CA CYS A 351 -15.81 -12.01 1.96
C CYS A 351 -16.05 -13.01 3.12
N MET A 352 -15.84 -12.57 4.36
CA MET A 352 -16.13 -13.34 5.57
C MET A 352 -17.09 -12.52 6.45
N VAL A 353 -18.03 -13.19 7.09
CA VAL A 353 -18.93 -12.60 8.09
C VAL A 353 -18.44 -13.02 9.48
N ALA A 354 -18.30 -12.05 10.39
CA ALA A 354 -17.92 -12.27 11.78
C ALA A 354 -19.12 -12.67 12.66
N GLY A 355 -18.88 -13.37 13.78
CA GLY A 355 -19.87 -13.66 14.79
C GLY A 355 -20.93 -14.70 14.38
N ILE A 356 -20.64 -15.54 13.39
CA ILE A 356 -21.51 -16.67 13.01
C ILE A 356 -21.28 -17.82 14.00
N THR A 357 -22.32 -18.19 14.73
CA THR A 357 -22.28 -19.24 15.76
C THR A 357 -21.74 -20.57 15.21
N GLY A 358 -20.76 -21.14 15.89
CA GLY A 358 -20.09 -22.39 15.54
C GLY A 358 -18.98 -22.24 14.48
N TYR A 359 -18.80 -21.06 13.89
CA TYR A 359 -17.81 -20.83 12.82
C TYR A 359 -16.88 -19.65 13.11
N THR A 360 -17.44 -18.46 13.29
CA THR A 360 -16.68 -17.22 13.44
C THR A 360 -16.98 -16.49 14.75
N ASP A 361 -17.35 -17.23 15.79
CA ASP A 361 -17.68 -16.70 17.13
C ASP A 361 -16.54 -15.89 17.73
N ASN A 362 -15.30 -16.29 17.46
CA ASN A 362 -14.10 -15.69 18.00
C ASN A 362 -13.48 -14.62 17.07
N ILE A 363 -14.20 -14.26 15.99
CA ILE A 363 -13.75 -13.26 15.02
C ILE A 363 -14.54 -11.96 15.21
N THR A 364 -13.80 -10.86 15.37
CA THR A 364 -14.35 -9.50 15.32
C THR A 364 -13.80 -8.77 14.10
N ILE A 365 -14.67 -8.14 13.30
CA ILE A 365 -14.27 -7.30 12.17
C ILE A 365 -14.71 -5.87 12.44
N THR A 366 -13.73 -4.96 12.52
CA THR A 366 -13.91 -3.53 12.68
C THR A 366 -13.55 -2.81 11.39
N SER A 367 -14.35 -1.83 10.99
CA SER A 367 -14.06 -0.95 9.84
C SER A 367 -13.93 0.49 10.30
N ILE A 368 -12.83 1.15 9.90
CA ILE A 368 -12.59 2.56 10.19
C ILE A 368 -12.53 3.32 8.88
N VAL A 369 -13.43 4.29 8.72
CA VAL A 369 -13.45 5.24 7.60
C VAL A 369 -13.43 6.64 8.20
N GLY A 370 -12.28 7.27 8.15
CA GLY A 370 -12.03 8.57 8.76
C GLY A 370 -11.55 9.62 7.75
N ARG A 371 -10.86 10.60 8.28
CA ARG A 371 -10.24 11.70 7.53
C ARG A 371 -9.17 11.20 6.57
N PHE A 372 -8.32 10.28 7.04
CA PHE A 372 -7.27 9.65 6.27
C PHE A 372 -7.73 8.28 5.78
N LEU A 373 -7.22 7.87 4.63
CA LEU A 373 -7.45 6.52 4.12
C LEU A 373 -6.67 5.51 4.96
N GLU A 374 -7.36 4.61 5.66
CA GLU A 374 -6.72 3.49 6.34
C GLU A 374 -6.09 2.57 5.31
N HIS A 375 -4.74 2.49 5.30
CA HIS A 375 -4.01 1.81 4.22
C HIS A 375 -2.92 0.88 4.70
N SER A 376 -2.38 1.07 5.90
CA SER A 376 -1.35 0.17 6.46
C SER A 376 -1.86 -1.27 6.60
N ARG A 377 -0.95 -2.24 6.47
CA ARG A 377 -1.23 -3.65 6.74
C ARG A 377 -0.31 -4.12 7.84
N ILE A 378 -0.92 -4.76 8.83
CA ILE A 378 -0.26 -5.28 10.03
C ILE A 378 -0.78 -6.70 10.25
N TYR A 379 0.13 -7.64 10.50
CA TYR A 379 -0.20 -9.01 10.88
C TYR A 379 0.43 -9.31 12.23
N ILE A 380 -0.35 -9.80 13.18
CA ILE A 380 0.05 -10.12 14.54
C ILE A 380 -0.37 -11.56 14.84
N PHE A 381 0.56 -12.40 15.27
CA PHE A 381 0.31 -13.77 15.65
C PHE A 381 0.91 -14.03 17.04
N GLY A 382 0.06 -14.46 17.98
CA GLY A 382 0.43 -14.66 19.37
C GLY A 382 0.40 -13.39 20.22
N LYS A 383 0.84 -13.52 21.46
CA LYS A 383 0.92 -12.44 22.48
C LYS A 383 2.22 -12.54 23.26
N GLY A 384 2.60 -11.45 23.93
CA GLY A 384 3.77 -11.38 24.81
C GLY A 384 5.08 -11.62 24.04
N ALA A 385 6.03 -12.34 24.65
CA ALA A 385 7.36 -12.54 24.13
C ALA A 385 7.40 -13.35 22.82
N ASP A 386 6.44 -14.26 22.61
CA ASP A 386 6.37 -15.11 21.41
C ASP A 386 5.60 -14.46 20.27
N MET A 387 5.18 -13.20 20.41
CA MET A 387 4.44 -12.48 19.40
C MET A 387 5.27 -12.25 18.14
N LYS A 388 4.76 -12.79 17.02
CA LYS A 388 5.29 -12.53 15.67
C LYS A 388 4.50 -11.40 15.05
N MET A 389 5.18 -10.39 14.56
CA MET A 389 4.54 -9.21 13.96
C MET A 389 5.18 -8.86 12.62
N TYR A 390 4.33 -8.48 11.65
CA TYR A 390 4.76 -8.09 10.32
C TYR A 390 4.04 -6.82 9.88
N ILE A 391 4.72 -5.97 9.12
CA ILE A 391 4.09 -4.92 8.31
C ILE A 391 4.18 -5.34 6.83
N SER A 392 3.16 -5.04 6.04
CA SER A 392 3.06 -5.60 4.69
C SER A 392 2.55 -4.63 3.64
N SER A 393 2.92 -4.88 2.39
CA SER A 393 2.28 -4.29 1.22
C SER A 393 1.03 -5.05 0.76
N ALA A 394 0.83 -6.30 1.23
CA ALA A 394 -0.23 -7.19 0.78
C ALA A 394 -1.53 -7.05 1.58
N ASP A 395 -2.65 -7.05 0.89
CA ASP A 395 -3.95 -7.42 1.44
C ASP A 395 -4.16 -8.94 1.33
N PHE A 396 -5.09 -9.51 2.08
CA PHE A 396 -5.47 -10.92 1.92
C PHE A 396 -6.49 -11.07 0.78
N MET A 397 -6.00 -10.82 -0.42
CA MET A 397 -6.73 -10.98 -1.68
C MET A 397 -5.95 -11.92 -2.59
N THR A 398 -6.63 -12.80 -3.31
CA THR A 398 -6.01 -13.76 -4.25
C THR A 398 -5.02 -13.08 -5.21
N ARG A 399 -5.34 -11.88 -5.70
CA ARG A 399 -4.42 -11.12 -6.57
C ARG A 399 -3.14 -10.68 -5.86
N ASN A 400 -3.17 -10.39 -4.54
CA ASN A 400 -2.00 -9.99 -3.77
C ASN A 400 -1.16 -11.21 -3.40
N THR A 401 -1.81 -12.31 -3.02
CA THR A 401 -1.13 -13.51 -2.56
C THR A 401 -0.56 -14.36 -3.69
N LEU A 402 -1.16 -14.32 -4.90
CA LEU A 402 -0.82 -15.25 -6.01
C LEU A 402 -0.45 -14.56 -7.33
N LYS A 403 -0.73 -13.25 -7.53
CA LYS A 403 -0.55 -12.57 -8.83
C LYS A 403 0.22 -11.25 -8.73
N ARG A 404 0.90 -11.00 -7.62
CA ARG A 404 1.72 -9.81 -7.40
C ARG A 404 2.95 -10.15 -6.59
N VAL A 405 4.01 -9.37 -6.79
CA VAL A 405 5.12 -9.34 -5.84
C VAL A 405 4.74 -8.40 -4.71
N GLU A 406 4.50 -8.99 -3.56
CA GLU A 406 4.21 -8.31 -2.30
C GLU A 406 5.20 -8.77 -1.25
N VAL A 407 5.49 -7.92 -0.28
CA VAL A 407 6.41 -8.28 0.82
C VAL A 407 5.78 -7.92 2.15
N ALA A 408 5.90 -8.84 3.12
CA ALA A 408 5.71 -8.56 4.52
C ALA A 408 7.06 -8.69 5.25
N GLY A 409 7.46 -7.64 5.94
CA GLY A 409 8.68 -7.60 6.74
C GLY A 409 8.39 -7.84 8.21
N PRO A 410 9.17 -8.70 8.88
CA PRO A 410 9.05 -8.93 10.32
C PRO A 410 9.50 -7.70 11.10
N VAL A 411 8.87 -7.47 12.24
CA VAL A 411 9.26 -6.46 13.22
C VAL A 411 9.96 -7.16 14.37
N TYR A 412 11.27 -6.97 14.52
CA TYR A 412 12.05 -7.61 15.57
C TYR A 412 12.29 -6.73 16.79
N ASP A 413 12.40 -5.40 16.60
CA ASP A 413 12.57 -4.45 17.70
C ASP A 413 11.33 -4.45 18.61
N GLU A 414 11.51 -4.79 19.88
CA GLU A 414 10.40 -4.90 20.83
C GLU A 414 9.69 -3.56 21.07
N SER A 415 10.43 -2.45 21.08
CA SER A 415 9.82 -1.13 21.25
C SER A 415 8.93 -0.73 20.06
N ILE A 416 9.30 -1.18 18.85
CA ILE A 416 8.49 -1.00 17.65
C ILE A 416 7.28 -1.94 17.66
N LYS A 417 7.43 -3.19 18.09
CA LYS A 417 6.28 -4.10 18.29
C LYS A 417 5.26 -3.51 19.27
N GLU A 418 5.72 -3.02 20.42
CA GLU A 418 4.86 -2.37 21.41
C GLU A 418 4.13 -1.16 20.83
N ARG A 419 4.84 -0.31 20.05
CA ARG A 419 4.24 0.84 19.38
C ARG A 419 3.15 0.43 18.37
N ILE A 420 3.41 -0.55 17.53
CA ILE A 420 2.45 -1.04 16.54
C ILE A 420 1.24 -1.70 17.24
N LEU A 421 1.49 -2.48 18.29
CA LEU A 421 0.43 -3.10 19.08
C LEU A 421 -0.45 -2.03 19.78
N HIS A 422 0.17 -0.97 20.33
CA HIS A 422 -0.55 0.18 20.88
C HIS A 422 -1.44 0.81 19.82
N MET A 423 -0.91 1.09 18.62
CA MET A 423 -1.70 1.66 17.52
C MET A 423 -2.86 0.74 17.12
N PHE A 424 -2.62 -0.56 17.00
CA PHE A 424 -3.66 -1.54 16.68
C PHE A 424 -4.77 -1.55 17.74
N ASN A 425 -4.41 -1.54 19.02
CA ASN A 425 -5.36 -1.51 20.11
C ASN A 425 -6.18 -0.21 20.19
N ILE A 426 -5.57 0.95 19.94
CA ILE A 426 -6.29 2.23 19.86
C ILE A 426 -7.29 2.22 18.70
N MET A 427 -6.92 1.67 17.53
CA MET A 427 -7.86 1.50 16.43
C MET A 427 -9.03 0.58 16.78
N LEU A 428 -8.79 -0.51 17.51
CA LEU A 428 -9.87 -1.37 18.02
C LEU A 428 -10.75 -0.65 19.05
N LYS A 429 -10.23 0.31 19.80
CA LYS A 429 -10.98 1.12 20.77
C LYS A 429 -11.72 2.30 20.13
N ASP A 430 -11.45 2.66 18.88
CA ASP A 430 -12.16 3.75 18.20
C ASP A 430 -13.67 3.54 18.30
N ASN A 431 -14.38 4.51 18.88
CA ASN A 431 -15.83 4.51 19.05
C ASN A 431 -16.52 5.72 18.41
N VAL A 432 -15.72 6.56 17.70
CA VAL A 432 -16.19 7.74 16.97
C VAL A 432 -16.38 7.43 15.49
N LYS A 433 -15.45 6.69 14.87
CA LYS A 433 -15.46 6.38 13.42
C LYS A 433 -15.65 4.89 13.13
N ALA A 434 -15.34 4.02 14.09
CA ALA A 434 -15.40 2.59 13.87
C ALA A 434 -16.84 2.06 13.73
N ARG A 435 -16.97 1.08 12.84
CA ARG A 435 -18.13 0.23 12.70
C ARG A 435 -17.73 -1.22 12.90
N ILE A 436 -18.57 -1.98 13.58
CA ILE A 436 -18.36 -3.42 13.82
C ILE A 436 -19.32 -4.20 12.91
N MET A 437 -18.81 -5.25 12.29
CA MET A 437 -19.63 -6.17 11.50
C MET A 437 -20.46 -7.05 12.43
N GLY A 438 -21.78 -7.08 12.22
CA GLY A 438 -22.70 -8.01 12.86
C GLY A 438 -22.74 -9.35 12.14
N SER A 439 -23.35 -10.35 12.81
CA SER A 439 -23.54 -11.70 12.25
C SER A 439 -24.48 -11.75 11.04
N ASP A 440 -25.17 -10.67 10.73
CA ASP A 440 -25.97 -10.48 9.53
C ASP A 440 -25.16 -9.92 8.34
N GLY A 441 -23.83 -9.67 8.54
CA GLY A 441 -22.94 -9.08 7.56
C GLY A 441 -23.05 -7.57 7.41
N ASN A 442 -23.92 -6.89 8.16
CA ASN A 442 -24.05 -5.45 8.16
C ASN A 442 -23.06 -4.79 9.12
N TYR A 443 -22.70 -3.53 8.85
CA TYR A 443 -21.80 -2.76 9.70
C TYR A 443 -22.57 -1.76 10.56
N TYR A 444 -22.43 -1.88 11.86
CA TYR A 444 -23.09 -1.03 12.86
C TYR A 444 -22.07 -0.08 13.48
N HIS A 445 -22.46 1.18 13.66
CA HIS A 445 -21.61 2.16 14.34
C HIS A 445 -21.33 1.70 15.77
N LYS A 446 -20.06 1.71 16.17
CA LYS A 446 -19.69 1.26 17.52
C LYS A 446 -20.29 2.13 18.59
N GLY A 447 -20.27 3.46 18.39
CA GLY A 447 -20.83 4.44 19.30
C GLY A 447 -20.09 4.56 20.63
N ILE A 448 -20.31 5.66 21.31
CA ILE A 448 -19.76 5.91 22.65
C ILE A 448 -20.80 5.47 23.66
N LYS A 449 -20.44 4.57 24.56
CA LYS A 449 -21.32 4.17 25.68
C LYS A 449 -21.16 5.12 26.85
N GLU A 450 -22.15 5.14 27.74
CA GLU A 450 -22.10 5.96 28.93
C GLU A 450 -20.87 5.63 29.80
N GLY A 451 -20.07 6.65 30.12
CA GLY A 451 -18.81 6.50 30.85
C GLY A 451 -17.59 6.10 30.06
N GLU A 452 -17.70 5.83 28.72
CA GLU A 452 -16.57 5.56 27.88
C GLU A 452 -15.91 6.87 27.39
N GLU A 453 -14.58 6.85 27.29
CA GLU A 453 -13.82 7.92 26.65
C GLU A 453 -14.10 7.94 25.13
N SER A 454 -14.23 9.13 24.56
CA SER A 454 -14.40 9.33 23.12
C SER A 454 -13.06 9.17 22.43
N ILE A 455 -12.89 8.10 21.63
CA ILE A 455 -11.67 7.80 20.92
C ILE A 455 -11.92 7.84 19.41
N ASN A 456 -11.32 8.84 18.74
CA ASN A 456 -11.11 8.85 17.31
C ASN A 456 -9.64 8.51 17.07
N SER A 457 -9.35 7.32 16.60
CA SER A 457 -7.98 6.79 16.49
C SER A 457 -7.06 7.69 15.67
N GLN A 458 -7.55 8.29 14.57
CA GLN A 458 -6.75 9.15 13.70
C GLN A 458 -6.39 10.50 14.37
N GLU A 459 -7.31 11.09 15.12
CA GLU A 459 -7.02 12.30 15.90
C GLU A 459 -6.09 11.96 17.08
N TYR A 460 -6.32 10.82 17.74
CA TYR A 460 -5.46 10.35 18.82
C TYR A 460 -4.00 10.23 18.42
N PHE A 461 -3.71 9.57 17.28
CA PHE A 461 -2.33 9.43 16.77
C PHE A 461 -1.71 10.75 16.35
N TYR A 462 -2.51 11.67 15.83
CA TYR A 462 -2.02 12.99 15.49
C TYR A 462 -1.61 13.78 16.74
N ASP A 463 -2.42 13.76 17.80
CA ASP A 463 -2.13 14.41 19.05
C ASP A 463 -0.91 13.77 19.76
N GLU A 464 -0.77 12.45 19.66
CA GLU A 464 0.39 11.71 20.16
C GLU A 464 1.67 12.14 19.44
N ALA A 465 1.62 12.25 18.10
CA ALA A 465 2.76 12.74 17.31
C ALA A 465 3.14 14.19 17.65
N ILE A 466 2.17 15.07 17.87
CA ILE A 466 2.43 16.45 18.31
C ILE A 466 3.13 16.47 19.69
N LYS A 467 2.63 15.64 20.64
CA LYS A 467 3.24 15.58 21.98
C LYS A 467 4.66 15.05 21.93
N ALA A 468 4.92 14.04 21.08
CA ALA A 468 6.25 13.46 20.93
C ALA A 468 7.25 14.39 20.21
N SER A 469 6.79 15.29 19.35
CA SER A 469 7.64 16.22 18.60
C SER A 469 8.04 17.48 19.36
N ARG A 470 7.46 17.72 20.54
CA ARG A 470 7.78 18.83 21.46
C ARG A 470 8.86 18.46 22.46
#